data_cfa3af1fab2ca8c09e0e869a8bf82e54
#
_entry.id   cfa3af1fab2ca8c09e0e869a8bf82e54
#
_cell.length_a   1.000
_cell.length_b   1.000
_cell.length_c   1.000
_cell.angle_alpha   90.00
_cell.angle_beta   90.00
_cell.angle_gamma   90.00
#
_symmetry.space_group_name_H-M   'P 1'
#
loop_
_entity.id
_entity.type
_entity.pdbx_description
1 polymer ?
#
loop_
_entity_poly.entity_id
_entity_poly.type
_entity_poly.pdbx_seq_one_letter_code
_entity_poly.pdbx_strand_id
1 'polypeptide(L)'
;MRFRLTPRETSFYDMFAASADNIVTGSKLLMELLGADGPARAEIAERMRAAEHAGDDATHAIFHQLNSSFITPFDREDIYSLAGSLDDIMDFMEEAVDLVVLYNVEELPKGVEQQIEVLARAAELTAEAMPNLRTMDNLTEYWIEVNRLENQADQIHRKLLAHLFNGKYDAIEVLKLKQIVDVLEEAADAFEHVANTVETIAVKES
;
A
#
# COMPACT_ATOMS: atom_id res chain seq x y z
N MET A 1 30.68 23.78 23.79
CA MET A 1 29.63 22.74 23.60
C MET A 1 28.50 23.38 22.82
N ARG A 2 28.38 23.09 21.52
CA ARG A 2 27.22 23.54 20.70
C ARG A 2 26.09 22.51 20.90
N PHE A 3 25.06 22.88 21.62
CA PHE A 3 23.80 22.12 21.62
C PHE A 3 23.24 22.19 20.19
N ARG A 4 23.27 21.08 19.45
CA ARG A 4 22.50 20.90 18.22
C ARG A 4 21.04 20.71 18.64
N LEU A 5 20.28 21.80 18.62
CA LEU A 5 18.82 21.78 18.60
C LEU A 5 18.38 21.48 17.16
N THR A 6 18.66 20.28 16.66
CA THR A 6 17.93 19.77 15.52
C THR A 6 16.68 19.11 16.08
N PRO A 7 15.47 19.59 15.71
CA PRO A 7 14.25 18.97 16.18
C PRO A 7 14.24 17.48 15.76
N ARG A 8 13.81 16.61 16.65
CA ARG A 8 13.54 15.18 16.35
C ARG A 8 12.39 14.99 15.34
N GLU A 9 11.70 16.06 14.97
CA GLU A 9 10.60 16.13 14.01
C GLU A 9 10.99 15.62 12.60
N THR A 10 12.24 15.80 12.18
CA THR A 10 12.74 15.31 10.89
C THR A 10 12.65 13.80 10.73
N SER A 11 12.68 13.06 11.83
CA SER A 11 12.68 11.60 11.77
C SER A 11 11.34 11.00 11.34
N PHE A 12 10.19 11.60 11.69
CA PHE A 12 8.87 11.08 11.27
C PHE A 12 8.68 11.15 9.75
N TYR A 13 9.01 12.29 9.15
CA TYR A 13 8.91 12.44 7.69
C TYR A 13 9.80 11.46 6.94
N ASP A 14 11.03 11.25 7.42
CA ASP A 14 11.96 10.29 6.83
C ASP A 14 11.47 8.84 7.01
N MET A 15 10.80 8.53 8.12
CA MET A 15 10.21 7.21 8.37
C MET A 15 9.01 6.96 7.47
N PHE A 16 8.10 7.91 7.29
CA PHE A 16 6.98 7.79 6.34
C PHE A 16 7.47 7.63 4.90
N ALA A 17 8.50 8.39 4.50
CA ALA A 17 9.10 8.23 3.18
C ALA A 17 9.67 6.81 2.98
N ALA A 18 10.36 6.27 3.98
CA ALA A 18 10.90 4.91 3.93
C ALA A 18 9.79 3.84 3.86
N SER A 19 8.67 4.00 4.60
CA SER A 19 7.52 3.11 4.51
C SER A 19 6.90 3.15 3.10
N ALA A 20 6.74 4.33 2.52
CA ALA A 20 6.22 4.47 1.16
C ALA A 20 7.15 3.90 0.08
N ASP A 21 8.48 4.04 0.21
CA ASP A 21 9.45 3.39 -0.67
C ASP A 21 9.39 1.86 -0.60
N ASN A 22 9.07 1.32 0.59
CA ASN A 22 8.86 -0.12 0.77
C ASN A 22 7.58 -0.59 0.06
N ILE A 23 6.49 0.20 0.09
CA ILE A 23 5.26 -0.06 -0.66
C ILE A 23 5.53 -0.10 -2.17
N VAL A 24 6.39 0.80 -2.70
CA VAL A 24 6.84 0.74 -4.11
C VAL A 24 7.60 -0.57 -4.40
N THR A 25 8.35 -1.08 -3.44
CA THR A 25 9.01 -2.38 -3.58
C THR A 25 7.98 -3.51 -3.67
N GLY A 26 6.98 -3.53 -2.81
CA GLY A 26 5.86 -4.48 -2.85
C GLY A 26 5.09 -4.43 -4.17
N SER A 27 4.76 -3.24 -4.66
CA SER A 27 4.04 -3.08 -5.94
C SER A 27 4.81 -3.62 -7.14
N LYS A 28 6.16 -3.49 -7.16
CA LYS A 28 7.01 -4.10 -8.18
C LYS A 28 7.00 -5.62 -8.12
N LEU A 29 6.95 -6.19 -6.93
CA LEU A 29 6.83 -7.64 -6.75
C LEU A 29 5.48 -8.17 -7.26
N LEU A 30 4.38 -7.43 -7.06
CA LEU A 30 3.09 -7.74 -7.67
C LEU A 30 3.17 -7.72 -9.21
N MET A 31 3.86 -6.75 -9.80
CA MET A 31 4.08 -6.71 -11.25
C MET A 31 4.91 -7.91 -11.76
N GLU A 32 5.96 -8.31 -11.02
CA GLU A 32 6.77 -9.49 -11.34
C GLU A 32 5.93 -10.78 -11.28
N LEU A 33 4.95 -10.87 -10.37
CA LEU A 33 4.07 -12.03 -10.19
C LEU A 33 3.26 -12.36 -11.45
N LEU A 34 2.86 -11.36 -12.24
CA LEU A 34 2.03 -11.53 -13.44
C LEU A 34 2.67 -12.43 -14.50
N GLY A 35 4.00 -12.34 -14.66
CA GLY A 35 4.74 -13.12 -15.65
C GLY A 35 5.42 -14.37 -15.10
N ALA A 36 5.27 -14.66 -13.80
CA ALA A 36 6.01 -15.70 -13.10
C ALA A 36 5.33 -17.08 -13.20
N ASP A 37 6.11 -18.13 -13.31
CA ASP A 37 5.68 -19.54 -13.13
C ASP A 37 5.70 -19.95 -11.65
N GLY A 38 5.26 -21.17 -11.33
CA GLY A 38 5.14 -21.64 -9.96
C GLY A 38 6.41 -21.50 -9.10
N PRO A 39 7.61 -21.94 -9.54
CA PRO A 39 8.85 -21.73 -8.80
C PRO A 39 9.21 -20.26 -8.61
N ALA A 40 9.06 -19.44 -9.65
CA ALA A 40 9.35 -18.00 -9.57
C ALA A 40 8.35 -17.30 -8.64
N ARG A 41 7.08 -17.68 -8.62
CA ARG A 41 6.07 -17.15 -7.68
C ARG A 41 6.43 -17.42 -6.23
N ALA A 42 6.95 -18.61 -5.91
CA ALA A 42 7.41 -18.93 -4.55
C ALA A 42 8.57 -18.02 -4.11
N GLU A 43 9.51 -17.71 -5.01
CA GLU A 43 10.59 -16.76 -4.74
C GLU A 43 10.07 -15.33 -4.55
N ILE A 44 9.09 -14.91 -5.37
CA ILE A 44 8.43 -13.60 -5.23
C ILE A 44 7.71 -13.51 -3.88
N ALA A 45 7.01 -14.56 -3.44
CA ALA A 45 6.34 -14.59 -2.15
C ALA A 45 7.33 -14.45 -0.97
N GLU A 46 8.48 -15.09 -1.01
CA GLU A 46 9.52 -14.91 0.01
C GLU A 46 10.06 -13.46 0.04
N ARG A 47 10.24 -12.85 -1.13
CA ARG A 47 10.67 -11.44 -1.23
C ARG A 47 9.58 -10.48 -0.77
N MET A 48 8.31 -10.78 -1.05
CA MET A 48 7.17 -9.99 -0.60
C MET A 48 7.05 -10.05 0.92
N ARG A 49 7.14 -11.23 1.52
CA ARG A 49 7.15 -11.41 2.99
C ARG A 49 8.31 -10.68 3.65
N ALA A 50 9.49 -10.64 3.02
CA ALA A 50 10.61 -9.86 3.52
C ALA A 50 10.36 -8.34 3.44
N ALA A 51 9.61 -7.87 2.43
CA ALA A 51 9.22 -6.47 2.31
C ALA A 51 8.12 -6.10 3.32
N GLU A 52 7.14 -6.98 3.56
CA GLU A 52 6.12 -6.81 4.61
C GLU A 52 6.77 -6.72 5.99
N HIS A 53 7.63 -7.67 6.38
CA HIS A 53 8.35 -7.60 7.65
C HIS A 53 9.16 -6.30 7.82
N ALA A 54 9.73 -5.76 6.73
CA ALA A 54 10.43 -4.47 6.77
C ALA A 54 9.46 -3.30 6.95
N GLY A 55 8.23 -3.39 6.42
CA GLY A 55 7.13 -2.45 6.64
C GLY A 55 6.66 -2.45 8.08
N ASP A 56 6.39 -3.63 8.64
CA ASP A 56 5.98 -3.82 10.04
C ASP A 56 7.04 -3.28 11.02
N ASP A 57 8.32 -3.59 10.80
CA ASP A 57 9.43 -3.04 11.58
C ASP A 57 9.49 -1.49 11.50
N ALA A 58 9.21 -0.91 10.34
CA ALA A 58 9.17 0.55 10.15
C ALA A 58 7.97 1.16 10.90
N THR A 59 6.80 0.56 10.83
CA THR A 59 5.58 0.98 11.53
C THR A 59 5.75 0.90 13.05
N HIS A 60 6.31 -0.19 13.56
CA HIS A 60 6.69 -0.32 14.98
C HIS A 60 7.70 0.74 15.41
N ALA A 61 8.68 1.08 14.57
CA ALA A 61 9.66 2.13 14.86
C ALA A 61 8.97 3.52 14.93
N ILE A 62 8.00 3.82 14.06
CA ILE A 62 7.19 5.04 14.12
C ILE A 62 6.42 5.09 15.45
N PHE A 63 5.74 4.02 15.84
CA PHE A 63 4.98 3.96 17.09
C PHE A 63 5.89 4.11 18.32
N HIS A 64 7.05 3.48 18.30
CA HIS A 64 8.04 3.63 19.38
C HIS A 64 8.55 5.08 19.46
N GLN A 65 8.89 5.70 18.32
CA GLN A 65 9.30 7.11 18.25
C GLN A 65 8.17 8.02 18.75
N LEU A 66 6.92 7.77 18.34
CA LEU A 66 5.74 8.51 18.77
C LEU A 66 5.58 8.46 20.29
N ASN A 67 5.68 7.27 20.89
CA ASN A 67 5.52 7.09 22.33
C ASN A 67 6.66 7.72 23.16
N SER A 68 7.85 7.83 22.60
CA SER A 68 9.02 8.42 23.24
C SER A 68 9.19 9.92 23.01
N SER A 69 8.44 10.51 22.04
CA SER A 69 8.53 11.93 21.70
C SER A 69 7.58 12.77 22.56
N PHE A 70 8.10 13.88 23.08
CA PHE A 70 7.27 14.86 23.79
C PHE A 70 6.57 15.84 22.86
N ILE A 71 7.21 16.16 21.73
CA ILE A 71 6.70 17.03 20.68
C ILE A 71 6.66 16.23 19.38
N THR A 72 5.58 16.35 18.62
CA THR A 72 5.35 15.71 17.32
C THR A 72 5.09 16.77 16.25
N PRO A 73 5.40 16.49 14.97
CA PRO A 73 5.25 17.47 13.88
C PRO A 73 3.80 17.84 13.59
N PHE A 74 2.86 16.94 13.83
CA PHE A 74 1.42 17.12 13.74
C PHE A 74 0.72 16.19 14.75
N ASP A 75 -0.59 16.11 14.74
CA ASP A 75 -1.37 15.33 15.72
C ASP A 75 -0.88 13.88 15.83
N ARG A 76 -0.76 13.41 17.07
CA ARG A 76 -0.30 12.04 17.38
C ARG A 76 -1.23 10.97 16.79
N GLU A 77 -2.54 11.26 16.79
CA GLU A 77 -3.55 10.35 16.21
C GLU A 77 -3.39 10.23 14.70
N ASP A 78 -3.05 11.34 14.02
CA ASP A 78 -2.80 11.34 12.58
C ASP A 78 -1.50 10.60 12.23
N ILE A 79 -0.44 10.74 13.06
CA ILE A 79 0.80 9.97 12.90
C ILE A 79 0.51 8.46 13.02
N TYR A 80 -0.28 8.08 14.03
CA TYR A 80 -0.65 6.69 14.26
C TYR A 80 -1.48 6.13 13.09
N SER A 81 -2.49 6.90 12.66
CA SER A 81 -3.35 6.53 11.53
C SER A 81 -2.56 6.38 10.24
N LEU A 82 -1.70 7.37 9.91
CA LEU A 82 -0.91 7.34 8.69
C LEU A 82 0.04 6.15 8.64
N ALA A 83 0.73 5.86 9.77
CA ALA A 83 1.64 4.72 9.85
C ALA A 83 0.90 3.39 9.66
N GLY A 84 -0.25 3.20 10.35
CA GLY A 84 -1.06 1.99 10.22
C GLY A 84 -1.63 1.82 8.81
N SER A 85 -2.13 2.89 8.18
CA SER A 85 -2.65 2.77 6.81
C SER A 85 -1.57 2.48 5.77
N LEU A 86 -0.31 2.93 5.97
CA LEU A 86 0.81 2.55 5.10
C LEU A 86 1.17 1.07 5.27
N ASP A 87 1.05 0.54 6.48
CA ASP A 87 1.25 -0.87 6.81
C ASP A 87 0.18 -1.74 6.15
N ASP A 88 -1.11 -1.37 6.32
CA ASP A 88 -2.26 -2.08 5.72
C ASP A 88 -2.07 -2.31 4.19
N ILE A 89 -1.49 -1.33 3.46
CA ILE A 89 -1.21 -1.49 2.02
C ILE A 89 -0.24 -2.64 1.77
N MET A 90 0.81 -2.73 2.59
CA MET A 90 1.84 -3.77 2.43
C MET A 90 1.26 -5.15 2.76
N ASP A 91 0.46 -5.23 3.82
CA ASP A 91 -0.21 -6.45 4.27
C ASP A 91 -1.13 -7.01 3.18
N PHE A 92 -1.99 -6.19 2.58
CA PHE A 92 -2.86 -6.63 1.49
C PHE A 92 -2.08 -7.06 0.24
N MET A 93 -0.97 -6.38 -0.09
CA MET A 93 -0.13 -6.81 -1.21
C MET A 93 0.57 -8.15 -0.93
N GLU A 94 1.02 -8.38 0.31
CA GLU A 94 1.60 -9.66 0.74
C GLU A 94 0.54 -10.75 0.70
N GLU A 95 -0.63 -10.53 1.29
CA GLU A 95 -1.75 -11.49 1.29
C GLU A 95 -2.13 -11.90 -0.14
N ALA A 96 -2.21 -10.95 -1.08
CA ALA A 96 -2.55 -11.26 -2.47
C ALA A 96 -1.53 -12.21 -3.10
N VAL A 97 -0.22 -12.00 -2.88
CA VAL A 97 0.84 -12.87 -3.39
C VAL A 97 0.80 -14.24 -2.71
N ASP A 98 0.62 -14.26 -1.38
CA ASP A 98 0.57 -15.50 -0.59
C ASP A 98 -0.61 -16.38 -1.02
N LEU A 99 -1.79 -15.79 -1.27
CA LEU A 99 -2.96 -16.49 -1.78
C LEU A 99 -2.73 -17.12 -3.17
N VAL A 100 -2.02 -16.46 -4.07
CA VAL A 100 -1.67 -17.02 -5.39
C VAL A 100 -0.84 -18.28 -5.24
N VAL A 101 0.13 -18.27 -4.33
CA VAL A 101 1.00 -19.43 -4.06
C VAL A 101 0.25 -20.50 -3.27
N LEU A 102 -0.44 -20.13 -2.20
CA LEU A 102 -1.19 -21.06 -1.31
C LEU A 102 -2.26 -21.85 -2.07
N TYR A 103 -2.98 -21.18 -2.98
CA TYR A 103 -4.03 -21.82 -3.77
C TYR A 103 -3.51 -22.51 -5.03
N ASN A 104 -2.21 -22.42 -5.28
CA ASN A 104 -1.57 -22.94 -6.50
C ASN A 104 -2.32 -22.48 -7.76
N VAL A 105 -2.53 -21.15 -7.86
CA VAL A 105 -3.24 -20.57 -9.00
C VAL A 105 -2.33 -20.64 -10.23
N GLU A 106 -2.78 -21.32 -11.28
CA GLU A 106 -2.00 -21.46 -12.51
C GLU A 106 -2.06 -20.18 -13.35
N GLU A 107 -3.25 -19.65 -13.56
CA GLU A 107 -3.49 -18.47 -14.41
C GLU A 107 -4.36 -17.43 -13.67
N LEU A 108 -3.90 -16.19 -13.63
CA LEU A 108 -4.68 -15.07 -13.09
C LEU A 108 -5.69 -14.58 -14.13
N PRO A 109 -6.90 -14.14 -13.71
CA PRO A 109 -7.91 -13.63 -14.62
C PRO A 109 -7.43 -12.41 -15.39
N LYS A 110 -7.87 -12.29 -16.65
CA LYS A 110 -7.65 -11.07 -17.45
C LYS A 110 -8.27 -9.88 -16.75
N GLY A 111 -7.48 -8.87 -16.48
CA GLY A 111 -7.87 -7.66 -15.75
C GLY A 111 -7.18 -7.50 -14.40
N VAL A 112 -6.64 -8.57 -13.79
CA VAL A 112 -5.79 -8.48 -12.59
C VAL A 112 -4.54 -7.62 -12.86
N GLU A 113 -3.96 -7.72 -14.05
CA GLU A 113 -2.88 -6.84 -14.50
C GLU A 113 -3.26 -5.35 -14.32
N GLN A 114 -4.48 -4.97 -14.71
CA GLN A 114 -4.95 -3.58 -14.58
C GLN A 114 -5.14 -3.16 -13.12
N GLN A 115 -5.58 -4.06 -12.21
CA GLN A 115 -5.59 -3.76 -10.77
C GLN A 115 -4.18 -3.49 -10.26
N ILE A 116 -3.23 -4.36 -10.58
CA ILE A 116 -1.84 -4.24 -10.14
C ILE A 116 -1.18 -2.96 -10.70
N GLU A 117 -1.47 -2.59 -11.96
CA GLU A 117 -1.01 -1.31 -12.55
C GLU A 117 -1.53 -0.09 -11.76
N VAL A 118 -2.79 -0.12 -11.33
CA VAL A 118 -3.38 0.94 -10.50
C VAL A 118 -2.67 1.01 -9.15
N LEU A 119 -2.44 -0.12 -8.48
CA LEU A 119 -1.71 -0.17 -7.22
C LEU A 119 -0.26 0.33 -7.35
N ALA A 120 0.44 -0.05 -8.43
CA ALA A 120 1.79 0.41 -8.70
C ALA A 120 1.83 1.94 -8.88
N ARG A 121 0.85 2.51 -9.58
CA ARG A 121 0.76 3.96 -9.75
C ARG A 121 0.43 4.68 -8.44
N ALA A 122 -0.48 4.15 -7.62
CA ALA A 122 -0.78 4.69 -6.30
C ALA A 122 0.43 4.65 -5.36
N ALA A 123 1.23 3.56 -5.41
CA ALA A 123 2.47 3.42 -4.66
C ALA A 123 3.50 4.50 -5.02
N GLU A 124 3.72 4.76 -6.32
CA GLU A 124 4.61 5.83 -6.79
C GLU A 124 4.17 7.20 -6.28
N LEU A 125 2.88 7.53 -6.42
CA LEU A 125 2.33 8.81 -5.95
C LEU A 125 2.47 8.96 -4.44
N THR A 126 2.26 7.89 -3.67
CA THR A 126 2.42 7.90 -2.22
C THR A 126 3.88 8.14 -1.82
N ALA A 127 4.83 7.48 -2.49
CA ALA A 127 6.25 7.71 -2.25
C ALA A 127 6.70 9.14 -2.62
N GLU A 128 6.12 9.74 -3.67
CA GLU A 128 6.36 11.14 -4.03
C GLU A 128 5.75 12.13 -3.02
N ALA A 129 4.60 11.78 -2.40
CA ALA A 129 3.88 12.65 -1.49
C ALA A 129 4.46 12.66 -0.06
N MET A 130 4.94 11.53 0.46
CA MET A 130 5.38 11.42 1.86
C MET A 130 6.46 12.44 2.26
N PRO A 131 7.52 12.70 1.46
CA PRO A 131 8.47 13.77 1.78
C PRO A 131 7.86 15.17 1.85
N ASN A 132 6.77 15.42 1.10
CA ASN A 132 6.10 16.72 1.02
C ASN A 132 5.25 17.04 2.28
N LEU A 133 4.99 16.04 3.14
CA LEU A 133 4.39 16.29 4.46
C LEU A 133 5.17 17.27 5.33
N ARG A 134 6.47 17.46 5.05
CA ARG A 134 7.31 18.44 5.76
C ARG A 134 6.98 19.88 5.42
N THR A 135 6.57 20.14 4.20
CA THR A 135 6.29 21.50 3.67
C THR A 135 4.82 21.72 3.38
N MET A 136 4.00 20.66 3.39
CA MET A 136 2.60 20.64 2.97
C MET A 136 2.36 21.09 1.51
N ASP A 137 3.42 21.03 0.67
CA ASP A 137 3.35 21.45 -0.72
C ASP A 137 2.86 20.31 -1.62
N ASN A 138 2.04 20.65 -2.63
CA ASN A 138 1.59 19.75 -3.71
C ASN A 138 0.82 18.50 -3.25
N LEU A 139 0.32 18.47 -2.02
CA LEU A 139 -0.44 17.32 -1.51
C LEU A 139 -1.84 17.22 -2.11
N THR A 140 -2.45 18.35 -2.53
CA THR A 140 -3.80 18.37 -3.12
C THR A 140 -3.89 17.50 -4.38
N GLU A 141 -2.90 17.57 -5.27
CA GLU A 141 -2.88 16.75 -6.49
C GLU A 141 -2.74 15.27 -6.16
N TYR A 142 -2.02 14.93 -5.09
CA TYR A 142 -1.82 13.56 -4.63
C TYR A 142 -3.16 12.91 -4.24
N TRP A 143 -3.91 13.47 -3.28
CA TRP A 143 -5.14 12.80 -2.84
C TRP A 143 -6.24 12.80 -3.91
N ILE A 144 -6.31 13.83 -4.78
CA ILE A 144 -7.23 13.82 -5.92
C ILE A 144 -6.91 12.66 -6.87
N GLU A 145 -5.63 12.44 -7.19
CA GLU A 145 -5.23 11.39 -8.12
C GLU A 145 -5.36 10.00 -7.51
N VAL A 146 -5.05 9.81 -6.21
CA VAL A 146 -5.26 8.54 -5.52
C VAL A 146 -6.74 8.17 -5.46
N ASN A 147 -7.63 9.12 -5.13
CA ASN A 147 -9.08 8.89 -5.16
C ASN A 147 -9.57 8.52 -6.58
N ARG A 148 -8.98 9.12 -7.63
CA ARG A 148 -9.28 8.73 -9.01
C ARG A 148 -8.84 7.31 -9.33
N LEU A 149 -7.69 6.89 -8.82
CA LEU A 149 -7.14 5.55 -9.00
C LEU A 149 -7.97 4.50 -8.25
N GLU A 150 -8.41 4.77 -7.02
CA GLU A 150 -9.34 3.93 -6.26
C GLU A 150 -10.64 3.71 -7.06
N ASN A 151 -11.30 4.76 -7.51
CA ASN A 151 -12.50 4.66 -8.34
C ASN A 151 -12.27 3.84 -9.65
N GLN A 152 -11.05 3.86 -10.18
CA GLN A 152 -10.66 3.01 -11.31
C GLN A 152 -10.50 1.55 -10.88
N ALA A 153 -9.87 1.28 -9.72
CA ALA A 153 -9.71 -0.06 -9.14
C ALA A 153 -11.07 -0.71 -8.89
N ASP A 154 -12.01 -0.01 -8.25
CA ASP A 154 -13.39 -0.45 -8.00
C ASP A 154 -14.13 -0.84 -9.30
N GLN A 155 -13.97 -0.05 -10.38
CA GLN A 155 -14.55 -0.42 -11.67
C GLN A 155 -13.91 -1.67 -12.28
N ILE A 156 -12.60 -1.87 -12.11
CA ILE A 156 -11.88 -3.07 -12.58
C ILE A 156 -12.33 -4.27 -11.75
N HIS A 157 -12.38 -4.15 -10.43
CA HIS A 157 -12.85 -5.16 -9.50
C HIS A 157 -14.25 -5.67 -9.87
N ARG A 158 -15.23 -4.77 -10.05
CA ARG A 158 -16.59 -5.14 -10.47
C ARG A 158 -16.63 -5.91 -11.81
N LYS A 159 -15.79 -5.53 -12.77
CA LYS A 159 -15.68 -6.25 -14.06
C LYS A 159 -15.06 -7.62 -13.88
N LEU A 160 -14.05 -7.75 -13.01
CA LEU A 160 -13.44 -9.03 -12.66
C LEU A 160 -14.45 -9.96 -11.99
N LEU A 161 -15.22 -9.48 -11.00
CA LEU A 161 -16.27 -10.26 -10.39
C LEU A 161 -17.30 -10.73 -11.42
N ALA A 162 -17.78 -9.85 -12.29
CA ALA A 162 -18.71 -10.23 -13.35
C ALA A 162 -18.11 -11.28 -14.29
N HIS A 163 -16.80 -11.23 -14.57
CA HIS A 163 -16.09 -12.22 -15.37
C HIS A 163 -16.00 -13.58 -14.65
N LEU A 164 -15.65 -13.59 -13.35
CA LEU A 164 -15.52 -14.82 -12.56
C LEU A 164 -16.85 -15.56 -12.44
N PHE A 165 -17.95 -14.82 -12.26
CA PHE A 165 -19.30 -15.41 -12.08
C PHE A 165 -20.06 -15.68 -13.40
N ASN A 166 -19.39 -15.65 -14.55
CA ASN A 166 -20.05 -15.88 -15.85
C ASN A 166 -20.30 -17.35 -16.22
N GLY A 167 -19.95 -18.30 -15.34
CA GLY A 167 -20.14 -19.74 -15.50
C GLY A 167 -19.01 -20.47 -16.28
N LYS A 168 -17.89 -19.82 -16.53
CA LYS A 168 -16.71 -20.44 -17.18
C LYS A 168 -15.77 -21.15 -16.23
N TYR A 169 -15.76 -20.74 -14.97
CA TYR A 169 -14.92 -21.28 -13.91
C TYR A 169 -15.72 -22.26 -13.04
N ASP A 170 -15.08 -23.26 -12.46
CA ASP A 170 -15.71 -24.06 -11.43
C ASP A 170 -15.85 -23.30 -10.10
N ALA A 171 -16.68 -23.79 -9.18
CA ALA A 171 -16.99 -23.07 -7.95
C ALA A 171 -15.76 -22.85 -7.03
N ILE A 172 -14.82 -23.78 -7.00
CA ILE A 172 -13.61 -23.66 -6.17
C ILE A 172 -12.65 -22.66 -6.78
N GLU A 173 -12.52 -22.67 -8.11
CA GLU A 173 -11.71 -21.71 -8.85
C GLU A 173 -12.25 -20.29 -8.68
N VAL A 174 -13.58 -20.10 -8.77
CA VAL A 174 -14.21 -18.79 -8.49
C VAL A 174 -13.87 -18.31 -7.08
N LEU A 175 -13.95 -19.16 -6.05
CA LEU A 175 -13.65 -18.77 -4.67
C LEU A 175 -12.21 -18.33 -4.50
N LYS A 176 -11.24 -19.08 -5.05
CA LYS A 176 -9.82 -18.75 -5.00
C LYS A 176 -9.51 -17.41 -5.68
N LEU A 177 -9.96 -17.27 -6.92
CA LEU A 177 -9.69 -16.08 -7.72
C LEU A 177 -10.42 -14.84 -7.18
N LYS A 178 -11.66 -15.02 -6.68
CA LYS A 178 -12.40 -13.94 -6.04
C LYS A 178 -11.65 -13.39 -4.83
N GLN A 179 -11.13 -14.25 -3.95
CA GLN A 179 -10.41 -13.77 -2.77
C GLN A 179 -9.18 -12.95 -3.15
N ILE A 180 -8.40 -13.38 -4.14
CA ILE A 180 -7.24 -12.62 -4.63
C ILE A 180 -7.65 -11.25 -5.18
N VAL A 181 -8.72 -11.22 -5.98
CA VAL A 181 -9.23 -9.98 -6.60
C VAL A 181 -9.79 -9.03 -5.54
N ASP A 182 -10.43 -9.55 -4.50
CA ASP A 182 -10.94 -8.76 -3.37
C ASP A 182 -9.78 -8.14 -2.56
N VAL A 183 -8.75 -8.92 -2.23
CA VAL A 183 -7.58 -8.41 -1.48
C VAL A 183 -6.80 -7.34 -2.26
N LEU A 184 -6.73 -7.46 -3.59
CA LEU A 184 -6.14 -6.39 -4.42
C LEU A 184 -6.98 -5.10 -4.41
N GLU A 185 -8.29 -5.22 -4.22
CA GLU A 185 -9.15 -4.05 -4.07
C GLU A 185 -9.02 -3.44 -2.67
N GLU A 186 -8.95 -4.26 -1.62
CA GLU A 186 -8.67 -3.80 -0.25
C GLU A 186 -7.32 -3.04 -0.18
N ALA A 187 -6.31 -3.44 -0.98
CA ALA A 187 -5.08 -2.68 -1.13
C ALA A 187 -5.30 -1.30 -1.78
N ALA A 188 -6.21 -1.18 -2.75
CA ALA A 188 -6.54 0.11 -3.36
C ALA A 188 -7.30 1.03 -2.39
N ASP A 189 -8.23 0.47 -1.61
CA ASP A 189 -8.93 1.18 -0.54
C ASP A 189 -7.96 1.69 0.55
N ALA A 190 -6.94 0.89 0.89
CA ALA A 190 -5.93 1.30 1.85
C ALA A 190 -5.11 2.52 1.35
N PHE A 191 -4.82 2.62 0.05
CA PHE A 191 -4.23 3.83 -0.54
C PHE A 191 -5.14 5.05 -0.41
N GLU A 192 -6.47 4.89 -0.60
CA GLU A 192 -7.43 5.97 -0.36
C GLU A 192 -7.41 6.41 1.11
N HIS A 193 -7.36 5.48 2.06
CA HIS A 193 -7.24 5.80 3.49
C HIS A 193 -5.98 6.63 3.80
N VAL A 194 -4.83 6.29 3.21
CA VAL A 194 -3.60 7.09 3.31
C VAL A 194 -3.82 8.49 2.74
N ALA A 195 -4.42 8.62 1.56
CA ALA A 195 -4.69 9.90 0.93
C ALA A 195 -5.63 10.79 1.76
N ASN A 196 -6.70 10.22 2.33
CA ASN A 196 -7.65 10.89 3.22
C ASN A 196 -6.99 11.36 4.53
N THR A 197 -6.06 10.55 5.07
CA THR A 197 -5.27 10.94 6.26
C THR A 197 -4.33 12.09 5.93
N VAL A 198 -3.66 12.07 4.79
CA VAL A 198 -2.79 13.17 4.30
C VAL A 198 -3.58 14.45 4.08
N GLU A 199 -4.78 14.38 3.47
CA GLU A 199 -5.69 15.53 3.33
C GLU A 199 -6.06 16.12 4.69
N THR A 200 -6.42 15.25 5.65
CA THR A 200 -6.75 15.66 7.02
C THR A 200 -5.59 16.40 7.70
N ILE A 201 -4.38 15.88 7.60
CA ILE A 201 -3.16 16.51 8.12
C ILE A 201 -2.95 17.88 7.45
N ALA A 202 -3.00 17.94 6.12
CA ALA A 202 -2.78 19.18 5.38
C ALA A 202 -3.80 20.27 5.73
N VAL A 203 -5.07 19.90 5.95
CA VAL A 203 -6.12 20.85 6.37
C VAL A 203 -5.91 21.36 7.80
N LYS A 204 -5.41 20.51 8.72
CA LYS A 204 -5.15 20.90 10.12
C LYS A 204 -3.93 21.82 10.25
N GLU A 205 -2.92 21.64 9.37
CA GLU A 205 -1.65 22.36 9.43
C GLU A 205 -1.61 23.62 8.53
N SER A 206 -2.69 23.91 7.77
CA SER A 206 -2.83 25.11 6.90
C SER A 206 -3.53 26.33 7.63
#